data_9d38505d80591e2fa071e52c5d3223c0
#
_entry.id   9d38505d80591e2fa071e52c5d3223c0
#
_cell.length_a   1.000
_cell.length_b   1.000
_cell.length_c   1.000
_cell.angle_alpha   90.00
_cell.angle_beta   90.00
_cell.angle_gamma   90.00
#
_symmetry.space_group_name_H-M   'P 1'
#
loop_
_entity.id
_entity.type
_entity.pdbx_description
1 polymer ?
#
loop_
_entity_poly.entity_id
_entity_poly.type
_entity_poly.pdbx_seq_one_letter_code
_entity_poly.pdbx_strand_id
1 'polypeptide(L)'
;IVITGCAVNQSSFSPSKKYSLQQVQQDYIVYQQVLEKHHPSLYWYTSKDSMDYFFNWGKEHLKDSMTETEFRKVLTYVTSKINCGHTSVRTSKAFAKFNDTIRLGRMFPLSVKVWDSAMVVTQNLNRRDSILKRGMIITSINNKSSSAIVDTMFDYISTDGYNRTHKYQTLSNRGYF
;
A
#
# COMPACT_ATOMS: atom_id res chain seq x y z
N ILE A 1 -34.54 -26.02 30.07
CA ILE A 1 -33.31 -26.03 29.24
C ILE A 1 -33.02 -24.57 28.89
N VAL A 2 -31.99 -23.99 29.53
CA VAL A 2 -31.55 -22.62 29.26
C VAL A 2 -30.47 -22.73 28.21
N ILE A 3 -30.72 -22.24 26.99
CA ILE A 3 -29.71 -22.12 25.92
C ILE A 3 -29.02 -20.77 26.10
N THR A 4 -27.88 -20.76 26.76
CA THR A 4 -26.98 -19.58 26.77
C THR A 4 -26.30 -19.49 25.42
N GLY A 5 -26.84 -18.64 24.55
CA GLY A 5 -26.18 -18.26 23.31
C GLY A 5 -24.92 -17.44 23.62
N CYS A 6 -23.74 -17.95 23.29
CA CYS A 6 -22.52 -17.14 23.26
C CYS A 6 -22.70 -16.04 22.23
N ALA A 7 -22.98 -14.82 22.68
CA ALA A 7 -22.88 -13.64 21.85
C ALA A 7 -21.39 -13.45 21.53
N VAL A 8 -20.99 -13.80 20.31
CA VAL A 8 -19.68 -13.42 19.78
C VAL A 8 -19.71 -11.90 19.66
N ASN A 9 -19.03 -11.21 20.57
CA ASN A 9 -18.78 -9.78 20.47
C ASN A 9 -18.02 -9.56 19.16
N GLN A 10 -18.72 -9.21 18.08
CA GLN A 10 -18.09 -8.68 16.88
C GLN A 10 -17.48 -7.34 17.29
N SER A 11 -16.19 -7.35 17.62
CA SER A 11 -15.46 -6.10 17.79
C SER A 11 -15.62 -5.29 16.50
N SER A 12 -16.30 -4.15 16.59
CA SER A 12 -16.47 -3.25 15.45
C SER A 12 -15.09 -2.87 14.94
N PHE A 13 -14.81 -3.14 13.67
CA PHE A 13 -13.53 -2.75 13.06
C PHE A 13 -13.37 -1.23 13.12
N SER A 14 -12.19 -0.78 13.54
CA SER A 14 -11.78 0.63 13.50
C SER A 14 -10.45 0.76 12.75
N PRO A 15 -10.37 1.62 11.72
CA PRO A 15 -9.13 1.85 10.99
C PRO A 15 -8.05 2.54 11.85
N SER A 16 -8.48 3.18 12.95
CA SER A 16 -7.60 3.82 13.93
C SER A 16 -7.17 2.89 15.07
N LYS A 17 -7.59 1.61 15.06
CA LYS A 17 -7.13 0.64 16.05
C LYS A 17 -5.61 0.57 16.04
N LYS A 18 -5.02 0.66 17.22
CA LYS A 18 -3.58 0.58 17.44
C LYS A 18 -3.19 -0.82 17.91
N TYR A 19 -2.05 -1.28 17.45
CA TYR A 19 -1.43 -2.55 17.82
C TYR A 19 -0.12 -2.27 18.53
N SER A 20 0.17 -3.04 19.59
CA SER A 20 1.41 -2.88 20.36
C SER A 20 2.62 -3.31 19.52
N LEU A 21 3.81 -2.82 19.91
CA LEU A 21 5.07 -3.23 19.27
C LEU A 21 5.24 -4.76 19.27
N GLN A 22 4.89 -5.42 20.36
CA GLN A 22 4.97 -6.88 20.45
C GLN A 22 4.10 -7.58 19.42
N GLN A 23 2.86 -7.11 19.22
CA GLN A 23 1.94 -7.69 18.22
C GLN A 23 2.49 -7.55 16.80
N VAL A 24 2.91 -6.34 16.41
CA VAL A 24 3.44 -6.11 15.06
C VAL A 24 4.77 -6.81 14.81
N GLN A 25 5.60 -6.99 15.85
CA GLN A 25 6.83 -7.77 15.75
C GLN A 25 6.55 -9.27 15.54
N GLN A 26 5.60 -9.84 16.26
CA GLN A 26 5.19 -11.24 16.08
C GLN A 26 4.64 -11.47 14.67
N ASP A 27 3.76 -10.61 14.20
CA ASP A 27 3.21 -10.70 12.84
C ASP A 27 4.28 -10.51 11.77
N TYR A 28 5.27 -9.63 12.01
CA TYR A 28 6.38 -9.42 11.09
C TYR A 28 7.30 -10.66 11.00
N ILE A 29 7.56 -11.34 12.11
CA ILE A 29 8.33 -12.61 12.11
C ILE A 29 7.61 -13.65 11.26
N VAL A 30 6.30 -13.79 11.42
CA VAL A 30 5.50 -14.72 10.60
C VAL A 30 5.55 -14.32 9.11
N TYR A 31 5.40 -13.02 8.80
CA TYR A 31 5.52 -12.51 7.44
C TYR A 31 6.87 -12.87 6.79
N GLN A 32 7.98 -12.61 7.48
CA GLN A 32 9.32 -12.94 6.99
C GLN A 32 9.46 -14.45 6.76
N GLN A 33 9.06 -15.28 7.74
CA GLN A 33 9.14 -16.74 7.64
C GLN A 33 8.31 -17.30 6.48
N VAL A 34 7.14 -16.74 6.23
CA VAL A 34 6.30 -17.15 5.08
C VAL A 34 7.01 -16.86 3.76
N LEU A 35 7.62 -15.69 3.62
CA LEU A 35 8.38 -15.35 2.42
C LEU A 35 9.60 -16.26 2.25
N GLU A 36 10.41 -16.46 3.29
CA GLU A 36 11.62 -17.28 3.22
C GLU A 36 11.33 -18.75 2.92
N LYS A 37 10.23 -19.30 3.44
CA LYS A 37 9.91 -20.73 3.29
C LYS A 37 9.07 -21.05 2.06
N HIS A 38 8.25 -20.10 1.60
CA HIS A 38 7.21 -20.40 0.62
C HIS A 38 7.23 -19.53 -0.64
N HIS A 39 8.02 -18.44 -0.66
CA HIS A 39 8.09 -17.62 -1.86
C HIS A 39 9.06 -18.24 -2.88
N PRO A 40 8.58 -18.68 -4.06
CA PRO A 40 9.41 -19.49 -4.97
C PRO A 40 10.56 -18.73 -5.61
N SER A 41 10.48 -17.41 -5.67
CA SER A 41 11.44 -16.53 -6.36
C SER A 41 11.95 -15.38 -5.48
N LEU A 42 12.03 -15.59 -4.16
CA LEU A 42 12.40 -14.54 -3.20
C LEU A 42 13.73 -13.85 -3.55
N TYR A 43 14.68 -14.62 -4.08
CA TYR A 43 16.04 -14.17 -4.36
C TYR A 43 16.40 -14.10 -5.86
N TRP A 44 15.40 -14.12 -6.76
CA TRP A 44 15.66 -14.12 -8.20
C TRP A 44 16.15 -12.77 -8.73
N TYR A 45 15.55 -11.69 -8.26
CA TYR A 45 15.90 -10.33 -8.71
C TYR A 45 16.64 -9.52 -7.65
N THR A 46 16.52 -9.91 -6.40
CA THR A 46 17.17 -9.27 -5.27
C THR A 46 17.97 -10.32 -4.52
N SER A 47 19.27 -10.09 -4.34
CA SER A 47 20.14 -11.05 -3.66
C SER A 47 19.68 -11.30 -2.22
N LYS A 48 20.11 -12.45 -1.65
CA LYS A 48 19.79 -12.78 -0.27
C LYS A 48 20.25 -11.69 0.70
N ASP A 49 21.49 -11.22 0.56
CA ASP A 49 22.04 -10.17 1.44
C ASP A 49 21.23 -8.86 1.35
N SER A 50 20.79 -8.50 0.13
CA SER A 50 19.92 -7.34 -0.05
C SER A 50 18.55 -7.55 0.58
N MET A 51 17.97 -8.74 0.46
CA MET A 51 16.69 -9.04 1.12
C MET A 51 16.81 -9.06 2.64
N ASP A 52 17.91 -9.62 3.19
CA ASP A 52 18.21 -9.59 4.62
C ASP A 52 18.30 -8.13 5.12
N TYR A 53 18.94 -7.24 4.35
CA TYR A 53 18.95 -5.81 4.64
C TYR A 53 17.53 -5.23 4.68
N PHE A 54 16.67 -5.52 3.70
CA PHE A 54 15.30 -5.01 3.68
C PHE A 54 14.43 -5.62 4.79
N PHE A 55 14.62 -6.87 5.15
CA PHE A 55 13.96 -7.47 6.31
C PHE A 55 14.38 -6.78 7.61
N ASN A 56 15.66 -6.47 7.78
CA ASN A 56 16.14 -5.73 8.95
C ASN A 56 15.59 -4.30 8.97
N TRP A 57 15.62 -3.62 7.82
CA TRP A 57 14.98 -2.31 7.67
C TRP A 57 13.51 -2.35 8.13
N GLY A 58 12.76 -3.36 7.70
CA GLY A 58 11.37 -3.51 8.13
C GLY A 58 11.20 -3.66 9.64
N LYS A 59 12.05 -4.48 10.29
CA LYS A 59 12.05 -4.64 11.76
C LYS A 59 12.31 -3.33 12.50
N GLU A 60 13.28 -2.54 12.01
CA GLU A 60 13.65 -1.25 12.60
C GLU A 60 12.55 -0.18 12.45
N HIS A 61 11.65 -0.34 11.46
CA HIS A 61 10.55 0.59 11.22
C HIS A 61 9.25 0.21 11.94
N LEU A 62 9.25 -0.90 12.71
CA LEU A 62 8.15 -1.23 13.59
C LEU A 62 8.16 -0.33 14.82
N LYS A 63 6.98 0.20 15.16
CA LYS A 63 6.81 1.12 16.29
C LYS A 63 5.67 0.63 17.18
N ASP A 64 5.68 1.08 18.42
CA ASP A 64 4.50 0.89 19.27
C ASP A 64 3.31 1.68 18.73
N SER A 65 2.12 1.17 19.01
CA SER A 65 0.87 1.85 18.65
C SER A 65 0.67 2.08 17.14
N MET A 66 1.12 1.14 16.30
CA MET A 66 0.88 1.19 14.84
C MET A 66 -0.57 0.83 14.51
N THR A 67 -1.13 1.52 13.53
CA THR A 67 -2.36 1.10 12.85
C THR A 67 -2.08 0.01 11.82
N GLU A 68 -3.13 -0.69 11.36
CA GLU A 68 -3.01 -1.64 10.24
C GLU A 68 -2.40 -0.97 8.99
N THR A 69 -2.77 0.27 8.70
CA THR A 69 -2.25 1.01 7.54
C THR A 69 -0.75 1.28 7.67
N GLU A 70 -0.29 1.70 8.83
CA GLU A 70 1.13 1.96 9.09
C GLU A 70 1.95 0.68 9.02
N PHE A 71 1.49 -0.40 9.64
CA PHE A 71 2.15 -1.70 9.59
C PHE A 71 2.20 -2.25 8.15
N ARG A 72 1.06 -2.24 7.45
CA ARG A 72 1.00 -2.67 6.05
C ARG A 72 1.94 -1.88 5.15
N LYS A 73 2.14 -0.58 5.41
CA LYS A 73 3.10 0.24 4.66
C LYS A 73 4.53 -0.32 4.79
N VAL A 74 4.95 -0.73 5.98
CA VAL A 74 6.26 -1.37 6.20
C VAL A 74 6.34 -2.68 5.41
N LEU A 75 5.32 -3.55 5.52
CA LEU A 75 5.29 -4.82 4.80
C LEU A 75 5.33 -4.62 3.27
N THR A 76 4.56 -3.65 2.75
CA THR A 76 4.49 -3.35 1.31
C THR A 76 5.84 -2.87 0.78
N TYR A 77 6.54 -2.01 1.53
CA TYR A 77 7.89 -1.58 1.17
C TYR A 77 8.84 -2.77 1.03
N VAL A 78 8.92 -3.64 2.04
CA VAL A 78 9.78 -4.82 2.00
C VAL A 78 9.39 -5.77 0.87
N THR A 79 8.08 -6.02 0.70
CA THR A 79 7.56 -6.89 -0.37
C THR A 79 7.93 -6.35 -1.77
N SER A 80 7.90 -5.03 -1.98
CA SER A 80 8.24 -4.43 -3.27
C SER A 80 9.70 -4.67 -3.67
N LYS A 81 10.59 -4.89 -2.69
CA LYS A 81 12.02 -5.15 -2.92
C LYS A 81 12.32 -6.59 -3.38
N ILE A 82 11.35 -7.48 -3.32
CA ILE A 82 11.44 -8.84 -3.93
C ILE A 82 11.48 -8.72 -5.46
N ASN A 83 10.91 -7.65 -6.01
CA ASN A 83 10.75 -7.45 -7.45
C ASN A 83 9.96 -8.58 -8.13
N CYS A 84 8.90 -9.07 -7.46
CA CYS A 84 7.94 -10.03 -7.98
C CYS A 84 6.55 -9.39 -8.05
N GLY A 85 6.05 -9.14 -9.26
CA GLY A 85 4.76 -8.48 -9.51
C GLY A 85 3.54 -9.29 -9.04
N HIS A 86 3.73 -10.59 -8.79
CA HIS A 86 2.68 -11.48 -8.29
C HIS A 86 2.57 -11.51 -6.76
N THR A 87 3.46 -10.81 -6.05
CA THR A 87 3.48 -10.75 -4.59
C THR A 87 3.04 -9.39 -4.10
N SER A 88 2.01 -9.34 -3.26
CA SER A 88 1.46 -8.10 -2.72
C SER A 88 0.92 -8.27 -1.32
N VAL A 89 0.95 -7.21 -0.54
CA VAL A 89 0.32 -7.12 0.78
C VAL A 89 -1.08 -6.53 0.64
N ARG A 90 -2.10 -7.31 0.96
CA ARG A 90 -3.50 -6.88 0.91
C ARG A 90 -3.96 -6.31 2.24
N THR A 91 -5.01 -5.51 2.21
CA THR A 91 -5.74 -5.10 3.42
C THR A 91 -6.42 -6.29 4.07
N SER A 92 -6.64 -6.23 5.39
CA SER A 92 -7.51 -7.19 6.04
C SER A 92 -8.94 -7.14 5.45
N LYS A 93 -9.67 -8.25 5.55
CA LYS A 93 -11.08 -8.28 5.10
C LYS A 93 -11.94 -7.22 5.80
N ALA A 94 -11.66 -6.95 7.08
CA ALA A 94 -12.37 -5.94 7.85
C ALA A 94 -12.07 -4.53 7.34
N PHE A 95 -10.81 -4.23 7.02
CA PHE A 95 -10.40 -2.95 6.43
C PHE A 95 -11.00 -2.76 5.03
N ALA A 96 -10.99 -3.79 4.19
CA ALA A 96 -11.61 -3.73 2.86
C ALA A 96 -13.10 -3.39 2.95
N LYS A 97 -13.85 -4.09 3.83
CA LYS A 97 -15.26 -3.81 4.07
C LYS A 97 -15.51 -2.38 4.59
N PHE A 98 -14.61 -1.86 5.43
CA PHE A 98 -14.69 -0.46 5.89
C PHE A 98 -14.47 0.52 4.72
N ASN A 99 -13.47 0.27 3.85
CA ASN A 99 -13.19 1.11 2.70
C ASN A 99 -14.38 1.24 1.75
N ASP A 100 -15.17 0.17 1.58
CA ASP A 100 -16.38 0.19 0.76
C ASP A 100 -17.44 1.18 1.28
N THR A 101 -17.33 1.59 2.55
CA THR A 101 -18.22 2.61 3.15
C THR A 101 -17.72 4.04 3.01
N ILE A 102 -16.46 4.25 2.53
CA ILE A 102 -15.87 5.58 2.42
C ILE A 102 -16.45 6.32 1.21
N ARG A 103 -16.98 7.53 1.47
CA ARG A 103 -17.51 8.39 0.42
C ARG A 103 -16.38 9.00 -0.43
N LEU A 104 -16.61 9.16 -1.73
CA LEU A 104 -15.68 9.77 -2.71
C LEU A 104 -15.08 11.11 -2.27
N GLY A 105 -15.80 11.94 -1.50
CA GLY A 105 -15.29 13.22 -1.00
C GLY A 105 -14.09 13.15 -0.05
N ARG A 106 -13.68 11.94 0.39
CA ARG A 106 -12.48 11.70 1.20
C ARG A 106 -11.35 11.02 0.42
N MET A 107 -11.53 10.81 -0.87
CA MET A 107 -10.57 10.19 -1.76
C MET A 107 -9.90 11.26 -2.64
N PHE A 108 -8.76 10.93 -3.22
CA PHE A 108 -8.13 11.76 -4.23
C PHE A 108 -9.08 11.93 -5.43
N PRO A 109 -9.48 13.16 -5.79
CA PRO A 109 -10.62 13.37 -6.68
C PRO A 109 -10.30 13.26 -8.17
N LEU A 110 -9.07 12.89 -8.53
CA LEU A 110 -8.61 12.85 -9.91
C LEU A 110 -8.21 11.43 -10.32
N SER A 111 -8.54 11.04 -11.54
CA SER A 111 -7.83 9.96 -12.22
C SER A 111 -6.71 10.57 -13.02
N VAL A 112 -5.53 9.99 -12.93
CA VAL A 112 -4.34 10.51 -13.61
C VAL A 112 -3.69 9.44 -14.48
N LYS A 113 -2.95 9.89 -15.49
CA LYS A 113 -1.99 9.09 -16.23
C LYS A 113 -0.60 9.60 -15.89
N VAL A 114 0.27 8.69 -15.48
CA VAL A 114 1.63 9.01 -15.07
C VAL A 114 2.62 8.52 -16.12
N TRP A 115 3.53 9.40 -16.52
CA TRP A 115 4.70 9.11 -17.34
C TRP A 115 5.96 9.56 -16.61
N ASP A 116 7.12 9.35 -17.24
CA ASP A 116 8.41 9.68 -16.66
C ASP A 116 8.53 11.14 -16.20
N SER A 117 7.96 12.07 -16.95
CA SER A 117 8.07 13.51 -16.68
C SER A 117 6.74 14.21 -16.40
N ALA A 118 5.62 13.50 -16.40
CA ALA A 118 4.31 14.15 -16.33
C ALA A 118 3.26 13.31 -15.59
N MET A 119 2.44 13.99 -14.80
CA MET A 119 1.20 13.47 -14.24
C MET A 119 0.04 14.25 -14.86
N VAL A 120 -0.76 13.60 -15.70
CA VAL A 120 -1.81 14.24 -16.49
C VAL A 120 -3.19 13.81 -16.00
N VAL A 121 -4.07 14.76 -15.78
CA VAL A 121 -5.49 14.51 -15.41
C VAL A 121 -6.19 13.80 -16.58
N THR A 122 -6.73 12.61 -16.32
CA THR A 122 -7.57 11.88 -17.27
C THR A 122 -9.05 12.05 -16.97
N GLN A 123 -9.39 12.22 -15.69
CA GLN A 123 -10.77 12.48 -15.26
C GLN A 123 -10.76 13.22 -13.92
N ASN A 124 -11.67 14.18 -13.76
CA ASN A 124 -12.00 14.80 -12.48
C ASN A 124 -13.29 14.17 -11.94
N LEU A 125 -13.22 13.53 -10.77
CA LEU A 125 -14.36 12.87 -10.11
C LEU A 125 -15.20 13.88 -9.31
N ASN A 126 -14.66 15.07 -9.00
CA ASN A 126 -15.40 16.16 -8.40
C ASN A 126 -16.13 16.97 -9.46
N ARG A 127 -17.40 16.69 -9.68
CA ARG A 127 -18.25 17.38 -10.70
C ARG A 127 -18.44 18.88 -10.43
N ARG A 128 -18.12 19.36 -9.23
CA ARG A 128 -18.24 20.78 -8.86
C ARG A 128 -16.96 21.57 -9.15
N ASP A 129 -15.87 20.88 -9.43
CA ASP A 129 -14.59 21.51 -9.76
C ASP A 129 -14.53 21.82 -11.26
N SER A 130 -14.49 23.10 -11.57
CA SER A 130 -14.38 23.63 -12.95
C SER A 130 -12.93 23.91 -13.36
N ILE A 131 -11.98 23.79 -12.43
CA ILE A 131 -10.57 24.19 -12.63
C ILE A 131 -9.76 23.02 -13.21
N LEU A 132 -9.77 21.86 -12.53
CA LEU A 132 -8.95 20.72 -12.91
C LEU A 132 -9.63 19.91 -14.04
N LYS A 133 -9.23 20.17 -15.28
CA LYS A 133 -9.79 19.55 -16.48
C LYS A 133 -8.90 18.44 -17.02
N ARG A 134 -9.50 17.53 -17.78
CA ARG A 134 -8.78 16.51 -18.55
C ARG A 134 -7.69 17.16 -19.43
N GLY A 135 -6.50 16.57 -19.42
CA GLY A 135 -5.33 17.05 -20.17
C GLY A 135 -4.43 18.01 -19.39
N MET A 136 -4.87 18.51 -18.22
CA MET A 136 -4.01 19.35 -17.38
C MET A 136 -2.88 18.52 -16.76
N ILE A 137 -1.72 19.16 -16.66
CA ILE A 137 -0.52 18.58 -16.02
C ILE A 137 -0.50 19.00 -14.56
N ILE A 138 -0.38 18.02 -13.66
CA ILE A 138 -0.19 18.26 -12.23
C ILE A 138 1.32 18.31 -11.97
N THR A 139 1.82 19.47 -11.56
CA THR A 139 3.22 19.69 -11.24
C THR A 139 3.55 19.41 -9.79
N SER A 140 2.55 19.62 -8.89
CA SER A 140 2.70 19.38 -7.46
C SER A 140 1.38 19.08 -6.77
N ILE A 141 1.42 18.35 -5.65
CA ILE A 141 0.31 18.08 -4.74
C ILE A 141 0.80 18.35 -3.32
N ASN A 142 0.12 19.22 -2.58
CA ASN A 142 0.47 19.57 -1.20
C ASN A 142 1.96 19.96 -1.04
N ASN A 143 2.46 20.83 -1.92
CA ASN A 143 3.84 21.32 -1.96
C ASN A 143 4.92 20.26 -2.26
N LYS A 144 4.55 19.05 -2.69
CA LYS A 144 5.49 18.04 -3.19
C LYS A 144 5.37 17.96 -4.70
N SER A 145 6.49 17.94 -5.40
CA SER A 145 6.50 17.77 -6.86
C SER A 145 5.90 16.41 -7.26
N SER A 146 5.23 16.35 -8.40
CA SER A 146 4.67 15.10 -8.93
C SER A 146 5.73 14.03 -9.12
N SER A 147 6.95 14.40 -9.56
CA SER A 147 8.08 13.46 -9.67
C SER A 147 8.45 12.86 -8.31
N ALA A 148 8.62 13.67 -7.27
CA ALA A 148 8.97 13.18 -5.93
C ALA A 148 7.87 12.27 -5.34
N ILE A 149 6.60 12.55 -5.65
CA ILE A 149 5.48 11.68 -5.26
C ILE A 149 5.57 10.34 -5.98
N VAL A 150 5.77 10.36 -7.30
CA VAL A 150 5.90 9.14 -8.12
C VAL A 150 7.07 8.28 -7.67
N ASP A 151 8.24 8.88 -7.46
CA ASP A 151 9.44 8.16 -6.98
C ASP A 151 9.19 7.52 -5.61
N THR A 152 8.55 8.25 -4.69
CA THR A 152 8.14 7.70 -3.39
C THR A 152 7.18 6.52 -3.55
N MET A 153 6.17 6.63 -4.45
CA MET A 153 5.19 5.56 -4.67
C MET A 153 5.83 4.32 -5.32
N PHE A 154 6.85 4.50 -6.16
CA PHE A 154 7.58 3.40 -6.78
C PHE A 154 8.25 2.47 -5.77
N ASP A 155 8.59 2.97 -4.58
CA ASP A 155 9.12 2.18 -3.48
C ASP A 155 8.10 1.19 -2.87
N TYR A 156 6.83 1.34 -3.21
CA TYR A 156 5.74 0.51 -2.69
C TYR A 156 5.06 -0.34 -3.77
N ILE A 157 5.54 -0.30 -5.01
CA ILE A 157 4.95 -1.05 -6.12
C ILE A 157 5.86 -2.22 -6.48
N SER A 158 5.33 -3.44 -6.33
CA SER A 158 5.98 -4.65 -6.83
C SER A 158 5.88 -4.72 -8.35
N THR A 159 6.92 -5.25 -8.98
CA THR A 159 6.96 -5.51 -10.43
C THR A 159 7.87 -6.70 -10.70
N ASP A 160 7.72 -7.37 -11.83
CA ASP A 160 8.63 -8.44 -12.21
C ASP A 160 9.96 -7.83 -12.66
N GLY A 161 11.00 -8.09 -11.88
CA GLY A 161 12.32 -7.46 -12.07
C GLY A 161 12.27 -5.93 -11.91
N TYR A 162 12.99 -5.23 -12.77
CA TYR A 162 13.17 -3.77 -12.68
C TYR A 162 12.27 -3.01 -13.68
N ASN A 163 11.08 -3.52 -13.98
CA ASN A 163 10.18 -2.96 -14.98
C ASN A 163 9.50 -1.67 -14.53
N ARG A 164 10.14 -0.52 -14.78
CA ARG A 164 9.58 0.82 -14.46
C ARG A 164 8.29 1.11 -15.22
N THR A 165 8.15 0.61 -16.45
CA THR A 165 6.93 0.81 -17.27
C THR A 165 5.71 0.22 -16.58
N HIS A 166 5.84 -0.95 -15.95
CA HIS A 166 4.78 -1.55 -15.16
C HIS A 166 4.39 -0.65 -13.96
N LYS A 167 5.37 -0.04 -13.28
CA LYS A 167 5.10 0.87 -12.16
C LYS A 167 4.30 2.10 -12.61
N TYR A 168 4.67 2.71 -13.74
CA TYR A 168 3.89 3.81 -14.33
C TYR A 168 2.47 3.37 -14.71
N GLN A 169 2.33 2.19 -15.29
CA GLN A 169 1.03 1.64 -15.65
C GLN A 169 0.15 1.40 -14.41
N THR A 170 0.74 0.89 -13.34
CA THR A 170 0.06 0.67 -12.06
C THR A 170 -0.45 1.98 -11.47
N LEU A 171 0.40 3.03 -11.41
CA LEU A 171 0.01 4.36 -10.93
C LEU A 171 -1.07 5.03 -11.81
N SER A 172 -1.16 4.63 -13.06
CA SER A 172 -2.13 5.17 -14.01
C SER A 172 -3.50 4.48 -13.97
N ASN A 173 -3.65 3.43 -13.16
CA ASN A 173 -4.91 2.73 -13.00
C ASN A 173 -5.84 3.50 -12.03
N ARG A 174 -7.15 3.44 -12.29
CA ARG A 174 -8.16 4.06 -11.41
C ARG A 174 -8.03 3.55 -9.97
N GLY A 175 -8.08 4.47 -9.02
CA GLY A 175 -8.13 4.16 -7.60
C GLY A 175 -6.77 3.84 -6.97
N TYR A 176 -5.67 4.09 -7.66
CA TYR A 176 -4.34 3.93 -7.08
C TYR A 176 -3.91 5.18 -6.28
N PHE A 177 -4.37 6.36 -6.67
CA PHE A 177 -4.19 7.62 -5.93
C PHE A 177 -5.34 7.88 -4.97
#